data_85b9cc5df8629d2b4b3d9573dcac03da
#
_entry.id   85b9cc5df8629d2b4b3d9573dcac03da
#
_cell.length_a   1.000
_cell.length_b   1.000
_cell.length_c   1.000
_cell.angle_alpha   90.00
_cell.angle_beta   90.00
_cell.angle_gamma   90.00
#
_symmetry.space_group_name_H-M   'P 1'
#
loop_
_entity.id
_entity.type
_entity.pdbx_description
1 polymer ?
#
loop_
_entity_poly.entity_id
_entity_poly.type
_entity_poly.pdbx_seq_one_letter_code
_entity_poly.pdbx_strand_id
1 'polypeptide(L)'
;MNGIEIYKSKTGETQVEVRFEHDTVWLNLNQIAQLFGRDKSVISRHLSAVFRDNELDRQSVVAKNATTALDGKTYQVDFYNLDAILSVGYRVNSKQGTQFRIWATQRLRDYLVEGISINKKRLQELEKIVEVISRTTIDQTHDLAEAKGLLHILNHYTKSFILLNQFDSASLPLQNLNGVVTYQIEYDEAVQAIEILKSELIQKNEATPLFGNQKDKSFEGILRSILQTFDGNYLYPTIEEQSAHLLYFVIKNHPFSDGNKRIGAFLFVWFLEKNSHLLKHNGERKINDNALTALALLVAQSNPEDKELMIRLICNLILNT
;
A
#
# COMPACT_ATOMS: atom_id res chain seq x y z
N MET A 1 -17.68 -10.36 1.22
CA MET A 1 -18.63 -10.20 0.09
C MET A 1 -18.52 -11.44 -0.77
N ASN A 2 -19.59 -12.22 -0.92
CA ASN A 2 -19.61 -13.36 -1.84
C ASN A 2 -19.80 -12.82 -3.26
N GLY A 3 -18.72 -12.68 -4.02
CA GLY A 3 -18.75 -12.22 -5.40
C GLY A 3 -18.66 -13.42 -6.36
N ILE A 4 -19.47 -13.43 -7.41
CA ILE A 4 -19.33 -14.36 -8.53
C ILE A 4 -18.69 -13.58 -9.67
N GLU A 5 -17.51 -13.99 -10.14
CA GLU A 5 -16.87 -13.43 -11.34
C GLU A 5 -16.78 -14.47 -12.45
N ILE A 6 -16.86 -14.02 -13.70
CA ILE A 6 -16.75 -14.88 -14.87
C ILE A 6 -15.33 -14.78 -15.42
N TYR A 7 -14.54 -15.86 -15.27
CA TYR A 7 -13.25 -15.95 -15.96
C TYR A 7 -13.46 -16.19 -17.45
N LYS A 8 -12.85 -15.36 -18.29
CA LYS A 8 -12.80 -15.54 -19.75
C LYS A 8 -11.36 -15.76 -20.21
N SER A 9 -11.13 -16.84 -20.98
CA SER A 9 -9.83 -17.04 -21.63
C SER A 9 -9.54 -15.92 -22.64
N LYS A 10 -8.26 -15.68 -22.97
CA LYS A 10 -7.87 -14.67 -23.97
C LYS A 10 -8.51 -14.90 -25.36
N THR A 11 -8.88 -16.13 -25.67
CA THR A 11 -9.54 -16.51 -26.93
C THR A 11 -11.06 -16.43 -26.86
N GLY A 12 -11.63 -16.16 -25.67
CA GLY A 12 -13.09 -16.13 -25.47
C GLY A 12 -13.78 -17.51 -25.43
N GLU A 13 -13.05 -18.59 -25.72
CA GLU A 13 -13.59 -19.95 -25.83
C GLU A 13 -13.90 -20.62 -24.51
N THR A 14 -13.30 -20.14 -23.42
CA THR A 14 -13.53 -20.71 -22.08
C THR A 14 -14.07 -19.62 -21.15
N GLN A 15 -15.26 -19.87 -20.63
CA GLN A 15 -15.92 -19.03 -19.64
C GLN A 15 -16.23 -19.88 -18.41
N VAL A 16 -15.69 -19.50 -17.24
CA VAL A 16 -15.88 -20.21 -15.98
C VAL A 16 -16.39 -19.25 -14.94
N GLU A 17 -17.49 -19.61 -14.30
CA GLU A 17 -18.03 -18.89 -13.16
C GLU A 17 -17.17 -19.18 -11.92
N VAL A 18 -16.61 -18.14 -11.33
CA VAL A 18 -15.67 -18.22 -10.22
C VAL A 18 -16.32 -17.62 -8.99
N ARG A 19 -16.38 -18.38 -7.90
CA ARG A 19 -16.93 -17.92 -6.63
C ARG A 19 -15.77 -17.46 -5.72
N PHE A 20 -15.85 -16.23 -5.23
CA PHE A 20 -14.92 -15.67 -4.24
C PHE A 20 -15.54 -15.81 -2.84
N GLU A 21 -14.88 -16.54 -1.96
CA GLU A 21 -15.22 -16.63 -0.53
C GLU A 21 -13.92 -16.58 0.29
N HIS A 22 -13.87 -15.75 1.34
CA HIS A 22 -12.73 -15.64 2.26
C HIS A 22 -11.38 -15.44 1.54
N ASP A 23 -11.33 -14.47 0.62
CA ASP A 23 -10.13 -14.06 -0.13
C ASP A 23 -9.50 -15.16 -1.03
N THR A 24 -10.24 -16.22 -1.34
CA THR A 24 -9.82 -17.27 -2.26
C THR A 24 -10.90 -17.61 -3.29
N VAL A 25 -10.49 -18.31 -4.33
CA VAL A 25 -11.35 -18.79 -5.43
C VAL A 25 -11.71 -20.24 -5.17
N TRP A 26 -12.99 -20.60 -5.32
CA TRP A 26 -13.49 -21.95 -5.17
C TRP A 26 -14.11 -22.45 -6.48
N LEU A 27 -13.62 -23.57 -7.01
CA LEU A 27 -14.14 -24.23 -8.19
C LEU A 27 -14.47 -25.70 -7.90
N ASN A 28 -15.57 -26.18 -8.48
CA ASN A 28 -15.86 -27.62 -8.46
C ASN A 28 -15.09 -28.35 -9.57
N LEU A 29 -15.14 -29.71 -9.53
CA LEU A 29 -14.40 -30.55 -10.47
C LEU A 29 -14.76 -30.25 -11.94
N ASN A 30 -16.05 -29.91 -12.23
CA ASN A 30 -16.50 -29.58 -13.58
C ASN A 30 -15.88 -28.28 -14.09
N GLN A 31 -15.87 -27.27 -13.22
CA GLN A 31 -15.30 -25.94 -13.53
C GLN A 31 -13.79 -26.04 -13.75
N ILE A 32 -13.07 -26.84 -12.95
CA ILE A 32 -11.63 -27.08 -13.14
C ILE A 32 -11.37 -27.84 -14.46
N ALA A 33 -12.20 -28.82 -14.79
CA ALA A 33 -12.12 -29.57 -16.06
C ALA A 33 -12.32 -28.63 -17.25
N GLN A 34 -13.30 -27.73 -17.18
CA GLN A 34 -13.56 -26.72 -18.21
C GLN A 34 -12.41 -25.69 -18.29
N LEU A 35 -11.90 -25.21 -17.15
CA LEU A 35 -10.78 -24.26 -17.08
C LEU A 35 -9.54 -24.78 -17.82
N PHE A 36 -9.22 -26.06 -17.64
CA PHE A 36 -8.01 -26.67 -18.21
C PHE A 36 -8.27 -27.45 -19.51
N GLY A 37 -9.51 -27.47 -20.01
CA GLY A 37 -9.88 -28.18 -21.25
C GLY A 37 -9.57 -29.69 -21.19
N ARG A 38 -9.91 -30.34 -20.07
CA ARG A 38 -9.69 -31.78 -19.83
C ARG A 38 -10.90 -32.44 -19.21
N ASP A 39 -10.99 -33.75 -19.38
CA ASP A 39 -12.03 -34.54 -18.74
C ASP A 39 -11.91 -34.53 -17.21
N LYS A 40 -13.04 -34.62 -16.51
CA LYS A 40 -13.14 -34.72 -15.06
C LYS A 40 -12.28 -35.82 -14.48
N SER A 41 -12.20 -36.99 -15.17
CA SER A 41 -11.40 -38.15 -14.75
C SER A 41 -9.92 -37.84 -14.72
N VAL A 42 -9.42 -36.98 -15.63
CA VAL A 42 -8.04 -36.53 -15.68
C VAL A 42 -7.76 -35.56 -14.50
N ILE A 43 -8.64 -34.59 -14.30
CA ILE A 43 -8.52 -33.64 -13.19
C ILE A 43 -8.59 -34.35 -11.84
N SER A 44 -9.53 -35.27 -11.67
CA SER A 44 -9.66 -36.08 -10.45
C SER A 44 -8.41 -36.90 -10.15
N ARG A 45 -7.74 -37.46 -11.17
CA ARG A 45 -6.43 -38.14 -10.99
C ARG A 45 -5.34 -37.19 -10.52
N HIS A 46 -5.27 -35.97 -11.06
CA HIS A 46 -4.30 -34.99 -10.63
C HIS A 46 -4.55 -34.53 -9.18
N LEU A 47 -5.81 -34.25 -8.81
CA LEU A 47 -6.18 -33.95 -7.41
C LEU A 47 -5.83 -35.10 -6.46
N SER A 48 -6.17 -36.34 -6.85
CA SER A 48 -5.81 -37.51 -6.05
C SER A 48 -4.30 -37.68 -5.88
N ALA A 49 -3.50 -37.35 -6.90
CA ALA A 49 -2.05 -37.36 -6.81
C ALA A 49 -1.53 -36.26 -5.86
N VAL A 50 -2.05 -35.03 -5.93
CA VAL A 50 -1.71 -33.92 -5.03
C VAL A 50 -1.91 -34.33 -3.56
N PHE A 51 -3.03 -34.96 -3.23
CA PHE A 51 -3.33 -35.40 -1.86
C PHE A 51 -2.49 -36.62 -1.43
N ARG A 52 -2.31 -37.60 -2.32
CA ARG A 52 -1.47 -38.77 -2.05
C ARG A 52 0.00 -38.42 -1.83
N ASP A 53 0.52 -37.48 -2.60
CA ASP A 53 1.90 -37.02 -2.55
C ASP A 53 2.13 -36.03 -1.37
N ASN A 54 1.08 -35.76 -0.56
CA ASN A 54 1.08 -34.80 0.56
C ASN A 54 1.51 -33.38 0.16
N GLU A 55 1.25 -32.98 -1.10
CA GLU A 55 1.52 -31.63 -1.57
C GLU A 55 0.58 -30.61 -0.90
N LEU A 56 -0.69 -30.99 -0.70
CA LEU A 56 -1.70 -30.22 0.01
C LEU A 56 -2.51 -31.11 0.96
N ASP A 57 -2.88 -30.54 2.11
CA ASP A 57 -3.83 -31.20 3.00
C ASP A 57 -5.25 -31.03 2.46
N ARG A 58 -5.95 -32.15 2.24
CA ARG A 58 -7.30 -32.16 1.71
C ARG A 58 -8.29 -31.35 2.54
N GLN A 59 -8.14 -31.34 3.88
CA GLN A 59 -9.08 -30.65 4.76
C GLN A 59 -8.96 -29.14 4.65
N SER A 60 -7.80 -28.62 4.29
CA SER A 60 -7.55 -27.18 4.15
C SER A 60 -7.97 -26.62 2.77
N VAL A 61 -8.08 -27.47 1.74
CA VAL A 61 -8.30 -27.03 0.35
C VAL A 61 -9.59 -27.53 -0.30
N VAL A 62 -10.39 -28.34 0.41
CA VAL A 62 -11.67 -28.88 -0.10
C VAL A 62 -12.82 -28.52 0.84
N ALA A 63 -13.82 -27.83 0.30
CA ALA A 63 -15.08 -27.54 0.96
C ALA A 63 -16.25 -28.28 0.31
N LYS A 64 -17.22 -28.76 1.11
CA LYS A 64 -18.46 -29.36 0.59
C LYS A 64 -19.57 -28.34 0.59
N ASN A 65 -20.16 -28.10 -0.57
CA ASN A 65 -21.27 -27.19 -0.73
C ASN A 65 -22.47 -27.93 -1.39
N ALA A 66 -23.66 -27.60 -0.91
CA ALA A 66 -24.91 -28.10 -1.49
C ALA A 66 -25.19 -27.36 -2.81
N THR A 67 -25.40 -28.11 -3.89
CA THR A 67 -25.74 -27.54 -5.20
C THR A 67 -27.05 -28.19 -5.69
N THR A 68 -28.04 -27.38 -6.07
CA THR A 68 -29.30 -27.87 -6.64
C THR A 68 -29.08 -28.09 -8.12
N ALA A 69 -29.31 -29.33 -8.58
CA ALA A 69 -29.24 -29.72 -9.98
C ALA A 69 -30.53 -29.36 -10.74
N LEU A 70 -30.50 -29.47 -12.08
CA LEU A 70 -31.64 -29.17 -12.95
C LEU A 70 -32.85 -30.09 -12.69
N ASP A 71 -32.62 -31.24 -12.04
CA ASP A 71 -33.67 -32.18 -11.60
C ASP A 71 -34.36 -31.77 -10.29
N GLY A 72 -33.98 -30.60 -9.71
CA GLY A 72 -34.52 -30.09 -8.46
C GLY A 72 -33.94 -30.75 -7.20
N LYS A 73 -33.01 -31.70 -7.32
CA LYS A 73 -32.38 -32.39 -6.19
C LYS A 73 -31.11 -31.68 -5.76
N THR A 74 -30.85 -31.67 -4.45
CA THR A 74 -29.64 -31.09 -3.85
C THR A 74 -28.58 -32.17 -3.68
N TYR A 75 -27.40 -31.91 -4.23
CA TYR A 75 -26.24 -32.78 -4.14
C TYR A 75 -25.12 -32.09 -3.38
N GLN A 76 -24.36 -32.83 -2.56
CA GLN A 76 -23.13 -32.37 -1.96
C GLN A 76 -22.01 -32.45 -3.00
N VAL A 77 -21.40 -31.32 -3.31
CA VAL A 77 -20.32 -31.18 -4.30
C VAL A 77 -19.07 -30.68 -3.63
N ASP A 78 -17.93 -31.32 -3.92
CA ASP A 78 -16.64 -30.86 -3.49
C ASP A 78 -16.20 -29.66 -4.32
N PHE A 79 -15.82 -28.58 -3.63
CA PHE A 79 -15.20 -27.38 -4.18
C PHE A 79 -13.74 -27.32 -3.71
N TYR A 80 -12.86 -26.91 -4.58
CA TYR A 80 -11.42 -26.85 -4.41
C TYR A 80 -10.98 -25.38 -4.41
N ASN A 81 -10.12 -24.99 -3.47
CA ASN A 81 -9.62 -23.62 -3.36
C ASN A 81 -8.55 -23.32 -4.43
N LEU A 82 -8.04 -22.08 -4.44
CA LEU A 82 -7.03 -21.64 -5.40
C LEU A 82 -5.76 -22.50 -5.37
N ASP A 83 -5.30 -22.95 -4.18
CA ASP A 83 -4.08 -23.76 -4.06
C ASP A 83 -4.22 -25.10 -4.80
N ALA A 84 -5.37 -25.79 -4.61
CA ALA A 84 -5.67 -27.03 -5.32
C ALA A 84 -5.77 -26.80 -6.84
N ILE A 85 -6.37 -25.68 -7.28
CA ILE A 85 -6.48 -25.30 -8.69
C ILE A 85 -5.10 -25.06 -9.30
N LEU A 86 -4.21 -24.33 -8.59
CA LEU A 86 -2.84 -24.07 -9.00
C LEU A 86 -2.03 -25.38 -9.15
N SER A 87 -2.07 -26.25 -8.13
CA SER A 87 -1.37 -27.54 -8.15
C SER A 87 -1.79 -28.42 -9.34
N VAL A 88 -3.10 -28.49 -9.63
CA VAL A 88 -3.62 -29.16 -10.83
C VAL A 88 -3.11 -28.48 -12.10
N GLY A 89 -3.16 -27.16 -12.18
CA GLY A 89 -2.74 -26.37 -13.35
C GLY A 89 -1.29 -26.60 -13.74
N TYR A 90 -0.41 -26.79 -12.76
CA TYR A 90 1.00 -27.13 -13.01
C TYR A 90 1.21 -28.57 -13.51
N ARG A 91 0.30 -29.51 -13.19
CA ARG A 91 0.40 -30.93 -13.56
C ARG A 91 -0.32 -31.28 -14.86
N VAL A 92 -1.32 -30.49 -15.26
CA VAL A 92 -2.17 -30.76 -16.42
C VAL A 92 -1.42 -30.50 -17.73
N ASN A 93 -1.36 -31.52 -18.60
CA ASN A 93 -0.80 -31.36 -19.96
C ASN A 93 -1.93 -31.01 -20.96
N SER A 94 -2.21 -29.71 -21.12
CA SER A 94 -3.16 -29.17 -22.09
C SER A 94 -2.70 -27.80 -22.58
N LYS A 95 -3.26 -27.34 -23.70
CA LYS A 95 -3.00 -26.00 -24.22
C LYS A 95 -3.40 -24.91 -23.19
N GLN A 96 -4.57 -25.08 -22.58
CA GLN A 96 -5.08 -24.20 -21.53
C GLN A 96 -4.20 -24.26 -20.25
N GLY A 97 -3.73 -25.47 -19.85
CA GLY A 97 -2.80 -25.64 -18.74
C GLY A 97 -1.46 -24.95 -19.02
N THR A 98 -0.97 -24.98 -20.26
CA THR A 98 0.25 -24.22 -20.65
C THR A 98 0.03 -22.73 -20.58
N GLN A 99 -1.09 -22.21 -21.08
CA GLN A 99 -1.44 -20.78 -20.98
C GLN A 99 -1.58 -20.34 -19.52
N PHE A 100 -2.20 -21.18 -18.69
CA PHE A 100 -2.33 -20.94 -17.26
C PHE A 100 -0.95 -20.85 -16.57
N ARG A 101 -0.02 -21.78 -16.84
CA ARG A 101 1.33 -21.75 -16.28
C ARG A 101 2.10 -20.49 -16.71
N ILE A 102 2.01 -20.10 -17.98
CA ILE A 102 2.64 -18.85 -18.47
C ILE A 102 2.08 -17.65 -17.72
N TRP A 103 0.75 -17.58 -17.59
CA TRP A 103 0.09 -16.51 -16.84
C TRP A 103 0.48 -16.49 -15.37
N ALA A 104 0.43 -17.64 -14.67
CA ALA A 104 0.78 -17.76 -13.26
C ALA A 104 2.26 -17.40 -13.00
N THR A 105 3.17 -17.88 -13.88
CA THR A 105 4.59 -17.54 -13.81
C THR A 105 4.83 -16.05 -14.03
N GLN A 106 4.08 -15.42 -14.95
CA GLN A 106 4.17 -13.98 -15.16
C GLN A 106 3.68 -13.20 -13.94
N ARG A 107 2.55 -13.62 -13.32
CA ARG A 107 2.05 -13.01 -12.09
C ARG A 107 3.02 -13.15 -10.92
N LEU A 108 3.63 -14.32 -10.76
CA LEU A 108 4.66 -14.55 -9.76
C LEU A 108 5.92 -13.71 -10.03
N ARG A 109 6.32 -13.58 -11.28
CA ARG A 109 7.43 -12.70 -11.69
C ARG A 109 7.11 -11.24 -11.40
N ASP A 110 5.91 -10.77 -11.79
CA ASP A 110 5.45 -9.41 -11.52
C ASP A 110 5.46 -9.13 -10.02
N TYR A 111 5.03 -10.10 -9.20
CA TYR A 111 5.07 -10.01 -7.74
C TYR A 111 6.50 -9.98 -7.17
N LEU A 112 7.40 -10.87 -7.65
CA LEU A 112 8.77 -11.00 -7.14
C LEU A 112 9.70 -9.86 -7.64
N VAL A 113 9.48 -9.36 -8.84
CA VAL A 113 10.35 -8.36 -9.49
C VAL A 113 9.82 -6.94 -9.30
N GLU A 114 8.50 -6.77 -9.40
CA GLU A 114 7.86 -5.45 -9.30
C GLU A 114 7.21 -5.20 -7.93
N GLY A 115 7.21 -6.19 -7.03
CA GLY A 115 6.60 -6.11 -5.68
C GLY A 115 5.08 -6.00 -5.70
N ILE A 116 4.44 -6.05 -6.88
CA ILE A 116 3.00 -5.82 -7.01
C ILE A 116 2.40 -6.73 -8.07
N SER A 117 1.59 -7.70 -7.65
CA SER A 117 0.58 -8.33 -8.51
C SER A 117 -0.79 -7.67 -8.32
N ILE A 118 -0.85 -6.35 -8.29
CA ILE A 118 -2.12 -5.68 -8.20
C ILE A 118 -2.66 -5.41 -9.58
N ASN A 119 -3.97 -5.56 -9.63
CA ASN A 119 -4.81 -5.32 -10.78
C ASN A 119 -4.71 -3.84 -11.24
N LYS A 120 -3.52 -3.45 -11.77
CA LYS A 120 -3.28 -2.12 -12.37
C LYS A 120 -4.42 -1.74 -13.32
N LYS A 121 -4.99 -2.74 -14.00
CA LYS A 121 -6.10 -2.54 -14.92
C LYS A 121 -7.37 -2.13 -14.18
N ARG A 122 -7.65 -2.76 -13.02
CA ARG A 122 -8.83 -2.44 -12.19
C ARG A 122 -8.71 -1.06 -11.53
N LEU A 123 -7.48 -0.69 -11.15
CA LEU A 123 -7.18 0.65 -10.65
C LEU A 123 -7.36 1.72 -11.73
N GLN A 124 -6.83 1.49 -12.96
CA GLN A 124 -7.01 2.37 -14.10
C GLN A 124 -8.47 2.42 -14.59
N GLU A 125 -9.21 1.32 -14.48
CA GLU A 125 -10.64 1.29 -14.78
C GLU A 125 -11.44 2.07 -13.74
N LEU A 126 -11.08 1.99 -12.45
CA LEU A 126 -11.66 2.82 -11.39
C LEU A 126 -11.32 4.30 -11.58
N GLU A 127 -10.08 4.65 -11.91
CA GLU A 127 -9.68 6.02 -12.23
C GLU A 127 -10.48 6.60 -13.42
N LYS A 128 -10.66 5.81 -14.49
CA LYS A 128 -11.46 6.21 -15.65
C LYS A 128 -12.95 6.34 -15.32
N ILE A 129 -13.51 5.45 -14.51
CA ILE A 129 -14.91 5.52 -14.07
C ILE A 129 -15.12 6.77 -13.23
N VAL A 130 -14.21 7.06 -12.29
CA VAL A 130 -14.23 8.26 -11.46
C VAL A 130 -14.12 9.52 -12.33
N GLU A 131 -13.24 9.54 -13.33
CA GLU A 131 -13.08 10.65 -14.27
C GLU A 131 -14.33 10.87 -15.13
N VAL A 132 -14.93 9.80 -15.65
CA VAL A 132 -16.18 9.88 -16.45
C VAL A 132 -17.32 10.41 -15.59
N ILE A 133 -17.47 9.95 -14.36
CA ILE A 133 -18.56 10.36 -13.46
C ILE A 133 -18.36 11.80 -12.96
N SER A 134 -17.12 12.23 -12.72
CA SER A 134 -16.84 13.64 -12.35
C SER A 134 -17.13 14.63 -13.49
N ARG A 135 -17.10 14.17 -14.75
CA ARG A 135 -17.45 14.97 -15.95
C ARG A 135 -18.94 14.93 -16.29
N THR A 136 -19.70 13.99 -15.73
CA THR A 136 -21.14 13.87 -16.05
C THR A 136 -21.94 14.72 -15.07
N THR A 137 -22.46 15.85 -15.57
CA THR A 137 -23.47 16.65 -14.87
C THR A 137 -24.77 15.83 -14.87
N ILE A 138 -25.09 15.18 -13.74
CA ILE A 138 -26.30 14.38 -13.62
C ILE A 138 -27.34 15.21 -12.85
N ASP A 139 -28.38 15.60 -13.57
CA ASP A 139 -29.60 16.14 -13.01
C ASP A 139 -30.51 15.05 -12.46
N GLN A 140 -30.89 15.22 -11.21
CA GLN A 140 -32.09 14.72 -10.50
C GLN A 140 -32.40 13.21 -10.46
N THR A 141 -32.01 12.53 -9.34
CA THR A 141 -32.86 11.57 -8.59
C THR A 141 -32.22 11.24 -7.22
N HIS A 142 -33.02 10.92 -6.19
CA HIS A 142 -32.59 10.72 -4.80
C HIS A 142 -31.59 9.55 -4.60
N ASP A 143 -31.65 8.48 -5.38
CA ASP A 143 -30.70 7.34 -5.36
C ASP A 143 -29.29 7.75 -5.85
N LEU A 144 -29.20 8.84 -6.60
CA LEU A 144 -27.94 9.38 -7.10
C LEU A 144 -27.15 10.13 -6.04
N ALA A 145 -27.76 10.64 -4.98
CA ALA A 145 -27.07 11.38 -3.93
C ALA A 145 -26.16 10.44 -3.08
N GLU A 146 -26.63 9.22 -2.85
CA GLU A 146 -25.88 8.20 -2.12
C GLU A 146 -24.72 7.65 -2.97
N ALA A 147 -24.96 7.38 -4.25
CA ALA A 147 -23.93 7.01 -5.21
C ALA A 147 -22.89 8.12 -5.42
N LYS A 148 -23.30 9.40 -5.50
CA LYS A 148 -22.40 10.56 -5.54
C LYS A 148 -21.56 10.69 -4.28
N GLY A 149 -22.13 10.44 -3.09
CA GLY A 149 -21.42 10.44 -1.81
C GLY A 149 -20.33 9.37 -1.76
N LEU A 150 -20.65 8.14 -2.18
CA LEU A 150 -19.70 7.03 -2.25
C LEU A 150 -18.56 7.30 -3.24
N LEU A 151 -18.90 7.84 -4.42
CA LEU A 151 -17.93 8.21 -5.45
C LEU A 151 -17.05 9.38 -5.03
N HIS A 152 -17.58 10.34 -4.32
CA HIS A 152 -16.82 11.45 -3.73
C HIS A 152 -15.81 10.90 -2.71
N ILE A 153 -16.20 9.96 -1.85
CA ILE A 153 -15.31 9.28 -0.91
C ILE A 153 -14.23 8.51 -1.68
N LEU A 154 -14.60 7.69 -2.66
CA LEU A 154 -13.65 6.92 -3.47
C LEU A 154 -12.65 7.85 -4.17
N ASN A 155 -13.10 8.95 -4.77
CA ASN A 155 -12.22 9.91 -5.46
C ASN A 155 -11.24 10.60 -4.49
N HIS A 156 -11.71 11.00 -3.29
CA HIS A 156 -10.86 11.64 -2.29
C HIS A 156 -9.85 10.69 -1.65
N TYR A 157 -10.18 9.41 -1.52
CA TYR A 157 -9.34 8.42 -0.85
C TYR A 157 -8.58 7.48 -1.79
N THR A 158 -8.81 7.54 -3.12
CA THR A 158 -8.11 6.67 -4.10
C THR A 158 -6.58 6.78 -3.96
N LYS A 159 -6.05 8.00 -3.82
CA LYS A 159 -4.61 8.23 -3.59
C LYS A 159 -4.11 7.58 -2.30
N SER A 160 -4.92 7.65 -1.23
CA SER A 160 -4.58 7.02 0.05
C SER A 160 -4.54 5.50 -0.05
N PHE A 161 -5.48 4.89 -0.78
CA PHE A 161 -5.48 3.44 -1.01
C PHE A 161 -4.29 2.99 -1.87
N ILE A 162 -3.92 3.76 -2.89
CA ILE A 162 -2.74 3.50 -3.71
C ILE A 162 -1.48 3.56 -2.84
N LEU A 163 -1.34 4.61 -2.02
CA LEU A 163 -0.20 4.82 -1.14
C LEU A 163 -0.08 3.69 -0.09
N LEU A 164 -1.20 3.31 0.54
CA LEU A 164 -1.24 2.19 1.48
C LEU A 164 -0.76 0.89 0.83
N ASN A 165 -1.26 0.60 -0.35
CA ASN A 165 -0.86 -0.58 -1.09
C ASN A 165 0.60 -0.57 -1.53
N GLN A 166 1.13 0.57 -1.97
CA GLN A 166 2.54 0.74 -2.28
C GLN A 166 3.42 0.59 -1.03
N PHE A 167 2.93 1.03 0.12
CA PHE A 167 3.57 0.83 1.41
C PHE A 167 3.63 -0.65 1.79
N ASP A 168 2.50 -1.36 1.73
CA ASP A 168 2.42 -2.80 2.06
C ASP A 168 3.32 -3.66 1.16
N SER A 169 3.49 -3.26 -0.10
CA SER A 169 4.36 -3.93 -1.07
C SER A 169 5.80 -3.41 -1.10
N ALA A 170 6.17 -2.49 -0.20
CA ALA A 170 7.46 -1.81 -0.17
C ALA A 170 7.89 -1.18 -1.52
N SER A 171 6.93 -0.78 -2.35
CA SER A 171 7.13 -0.31 -3.72
C SER A 171 6.92 1.20 -3.90
N LEU A 172 6.99 1.98 -2.83
CA LEU A 172 6.83 3.43 -2.86
C LEU A 172 7.87 4.08 -3.78
N PRO A 173 7.48 4.71 -4.90
CA PRO A 173 8.42 5.38 -5.79
C PRO A 173 8.89 6.71 -5.20
N LEU A 174 10.15 7.08 -5.46
CA LEU A 174 10.66 8.43 -5.26
C LEU A 174 10.71 9.11 -6.64
N GLN A 175 9.68 9.86 -6.98
CA GLN A 175 9.57 10.56 -8.26
C GLN A 175 9.07 11.98 -8.02
N ASN A 176 9.45 12.91 -8.91
CA ASN A 176 9.03 14.31 -8.87
C ASN A 176 9.43 15.05 -7.57
N LEU A 177 10.56 14.68 -6.98
CA LEU A 177 11.11 15.34 -5.80
C LEU A 177 11.72 16.71 -6.18
N ASN A 178 11.68 17.65 -5.23
CA ASN A 178 12.19 19.02 -5.45
C ASN A 178 13.65 19.15 -4.99
N GLY A 179 14.57 19.21 -5.93
CA GLY A 179 16.00 19.40 -5.69
C GLY A 179 16.44 20.85 -5.41
N VAL A 180 15.51 21.82 -5.42
CA VAL A 180 15.86 23.23 -5.16
C VAL A 180 15.73 23.53 -3.67
N VAL A 181 16.72 23.11 -2.90
CA VAL A 181 16.82 23.42 -1.46
C VAL A 181 17.31 24.85 -1.30
N THR A 182 16.43 25.75 -0.84
CA THR A 182 16.73 27.18 -0.68
C THR A 182 17.14 27.55 0.75
N TYR A 183 16.78 26.72 1.72
CA TYR A 183 17.08 26.90 3.13
C TYR A 183 17.75 25.66 3.70
N GLN A 184 18.85 25.83 4.39
CA GLN A 184 19.55 24.81 5.16
C GLN A 184 19.32 25.06 6.65
N ILE A 185 19.11 23.98 7.40
CA ILE A 185 18.85 24.08 8.82
C ILE A 185 20.17 24.25 9.58
N GLU A 186 20.34 25.42 10.26
CA GLU A 186 21.49 25.70 11.08
C GLU A 186 21.26 25.24 12.52
N TYR A 187 22.32 24.73 13.17
CA TYR A 187 22.22 24.18 14.52
C TYR A 187 21.72 25.21 15.55
N ASP A 188 22.32 26.39 15.58
CA ASP A 188 21.97 27.43 16.56
C ASP A 188 20.53 27.93 16.35
N GLU A 189 20.09 28.07 15.11
CA GLU A 189 18.72 28.47 14.76
C GLU A 189 17.73 27.39 15.20
N ALA A 190 18.06 26.11 14.95
CA ALA A 190 17.21 24.98 15.37
C ALA A 190 17.08 24.88 16.88
N VAL A 191 18.17 25.04 17.62
CA VAL A 191 18.17 25.07 19.09
C VAL A 191 17.30 26.21 19.62
N GLN A 192 17.45 27.40 19.06
CA GLN A 192 16.65 28.58 19.46
C GLN A 192 15.16 28.34 19.19
N ALA A 193 14.80 27.76 18.04
CA ALA A 193 13.41 27.43 17.70
C ALA A 193 12.83 26.41 18.68
N ILE A 194 13.62 25.41 19.09
CA ILE A 194 13.19 24.40 20.07
C ILE A 194 12.98 25.04 21.46
N GLU A 195 13.85 25.97 21.89
CA GLU A 195 13.68 26.66 23.15
C GLU A 195 12.43 27.57 23.19
N ILE A 196 12.12 28.22 22.06
CA ILE A 196 10.84 28.96 21.89
C ILE A 196 9.64 28.01 22.03
N LEU A 197 9.65 26.90 21.29
CA LEU A 197 8.60 25.88 21.38
C LEU A 197 8.44 25.34 22.81
N LYS A 198 9.55 25.03 23.48
CA LYS A 198 9.58 24.60 24.88
C LYS A 198 8.89 25.60 25.81
N SER A 199 9.25 26.85 25.68
CA SER A 199 8.73 27.95 26.51
C SER A 199 7.21 28.09 26.34
N GLU A 200 6.72 28.03 25.10
CA GLU A 200 5.28 28.07 24.79
C GLU A 200 4.53 26.87 25.37
N LEU A 201 5.08 25.66 25.22
CA LEU A 201 4.44 24.45 25.72
C LEU A 201 4.43 24.39 27.25
N ILE A 202 5.48 24.85 27.93
CA ILE A 202 5.53 24.96 29.39
C ILE A 202 4.48 25.96 29.89
N GLN A 203 4.37 27.12 29.22
CA GLN A 203 3.35 28.12 29.56
C GLN A 203 1.93 27.59 29.45
N LYS A 204 1.67 26.68 28.51
CA LYS A 204 0.39 25.99 28.32
C LYS A 204 0.20 24.77 29.21
N ASN A 205 1.16 24.41 30.05
CA ASN A 205 1.20 23.19 30.85
C ASN A 205 1.19 21.90 29.98
N GLU A 206 1.71 21.96 28.77
CA GLU A 206 1.78 20.84 27.82
C GLU A 206 3.17 20.19 27.75
N ALA A 207 4.17 20.73 28.41
CA ALA A 207 5.51 20.17 28.49
C ALA A 207 6.14 20.31 29.88
N THR A 208 7.08 19.43 30.16
CA THR A 208 7.91 19.48 31.37
C THR A 208 9.20 20.30 31.11
N PRO A 209 9.95 20.72 32.15
CA PRO A 209 11.25 21.36 32.00
C PRO A 209 12.28 20.49 31.26
N LEU A 210 12.07 19.17 31.14
CA LEU A 210 12.95 18.24 30.42
C LEU A 210 12.74 18.25 28.91
N PHE A 211 11.65 18.86 28.42
CA PHE A 211 11.37 18.97 26.99
C PHE A 211 12.50 19.71 26.26
N GLY A 212 13.00 19.14 25.18
CA GLY A 212 14.04 19.75 24.35
C GLY A 212 15.44 19.81 24.96
N ASN A 213 15.65 19.31 26.19
CA ASN A 213 16.99 19.23 26.77
C ASN A 213 17.80 18.18 26.02
N GLN A 214 18.89 18.62 25.38
CA GLN A 214 19.80 17.73 24.68
C GLN A 214 20.51 16.79 25.66
N LYS A 215 20.62 15.51 25.30
CA LYS A 215 21.37 14.52 26.10
C LYS A 215 22.88 14.63 25.87
N ASP A 216 23.23 14.90 24.62
CA ASP A 216 24.62 14.97 24.15
C ASP A 216 24.69 15.74 22.82
N LYS A 217 25.75 15.56 22.04
CA LYS A 217 25.93 16.19 20.72
C LYS A 217 25.20 15.45 19.57
N SER A 218 24.35 14.47 19.87
CA SER A 218 23.68 13.69 18.83
C SER A 218 22.77 14.53 17.94
N PHE A 219 22.13 15.58 18.49
CA PHE A 219 21.30 16.48 17.68
C PHE A 219 22.14 17.26 16.64
N GLU A 220 23.29 17.79 17.02
CA GLU A 220 24.22 18.41 16.08
C GLU A 220 24.67 17.40 15.01
N GLY A 221 25.00 16.18 15.40
CA GLY A 221 25.34 15.08 14.49
C GLY A 221 24.21 14.75 13.49
N ILE A 222 22.95 14.76 13.92
CA ILE A 222 21.79 14.57 13.03
C ILE A 222 21.75 15.67 11.96
N LEU A 223 21.84 16.95 12.35
CA LEU A 223 21.78 18.05 11.39
C LEU A 223 22.95 17.99 10.40
N ARG A 224 24.16 17.71 10.87
CA ARG A 224 25.32 17.50 9.98
C ARG A 224 25.13 16.34 9.01
N SER A 225 24.51 15.24 9.42
CA SER A 225 24.25 14.09 8.55
C SER A 225 23.25 14.40 7.44
N ILE A 226 22.29 15.30 7.69
CA ILE A 226 21.31 15.73 6.68
C ILE A 226 21.99 16.61 5.61
N LEU A 227 22.92 17.46 6.02
CA LEU A 227 23.67 18.36 5.15
C LEU A 227 24.95 17.73 4.57
N GLN A 228 25.18 16.45 4.83
CA GLN A 228 26.37 15.74 4.36
C GLN A 228 26.41 15.72 2.82
N THR A 229 27.59 16.02 2.29
CA THR A 229 27.86 15.94 0.85
C THR A 229 28.86 14.83 0.53
N PHE A 230 28.67 14.21 -0.64
CA PHE A 230 29.62 13.29 -1.23
C PHE A 230 29.91 13.73 -2.68
N ASP A 231 31.17 13.92 -3.02
CA ASP A 231 31.59 14.42 -4.33
C ASP A 231 30.87 15.71 -4.77
N GLY A 232 30.69 16.64 -3.81
CA GLY A 232 30.02 17.92 -4.03
C GLY A 232 28.50 17.90 -4.11
N ASN A 233 27.87 16.72 -4.01
CA ASN A 233 26.42 16.57 -4.02
C ASN A 233 25.91 16.20 -2.61
N TYR A 234 24.73 16.70 -2.23
CA TYR A 234 24.10 16.30 -0.98
C TYR A 234 23.77 14.81 -1.01
N LEU A 235 23.98 14.12 0.12
CA LEU A 235 23.53 12.74 0.31
C LEU A 235 22.00 12.63 0.18
N TYR A 236 21.29 13.65 0.62
CA TYR A 236 19.84 13.82 0.49
C TYR A 236 19.57 15.06 -0.35
N PRO A 237 19.48 14.93 -1.70
CA PRO A 237 19.52 16.08 -2.60
C PRO A 237 18.22 16.89 -2.67
N THR A 238 17.12 16.40 -2.08
CA THR A 238 15.79 17.00 -2.23
C THR A 238 15.21 17.49 -0.90
N ILE A 239 14.28 18.45 -0.97
CA ILE A 239 13.59 19.00 0.22
C ILE A 239 12.86 17.87 0.96
N GLU A 240 12.21 16.98 0.21
CA GLU A 240 11.46 15.86 0.76
C GLU A 240 12.36 14.87 1.50
N GLU A 241 13.50 14.51 0.93
CA GLU A 241 14.46 13.61 1.56
C GLU A 241 15.09 14.22 2.81
N GLN A 242 15.52 15.48 2.76
CA GLN A 242 16.09 16.17 3.93
C GLN A 242 15.07 16.27 5.06
N SER A 243 13.83 16.68 4.76
CA SER A 243 12.77 16.78 5.77
C SER A 243 12.39 15.41 6.35
N ALA A 244 12.28 14.38 5.51
CA ALA A 244 11.98 13.03 5.93
C ALA A 244 13.04 12.44 6.86
N HIS A 245 14.33 12.62 6.51
CA HIS A 245 15.43 12.18 7.35
C HIS A 245 15.51 12.97 8.67
N LEU A 246 15.20 14.28 8.65
CA LEU A 246 15.15 15.10 9.86
C LEU A 246 14.10 14.55 10.84
N LEU A 247 12.88 14.34 10.39
CA LEU A 247 11.80 13.73 11.19
C LEU A 247 12.21 12.36 11.73
N TYR A 248 12.72 11.49 10.86
CA TYR A 248 13.09 10.13 11.20
C TYR A 248 14.20 10.07 12.24
N PHE A 249 15.32 10.78 12.03
CA PHE A 249 16.46 10.72 12.92
C PHE A 249 16.18 11.34 14.28
N VAL A 250 15.45 12.46 14.35
CA VAL A 250 15.12 13.08 15.65
C VAL A 250 14.21 12.14 16.45
N ILE A 251 13.26 11.46 15.82
CA ILE A 251 12.39 10.53 16.51
C ILE A 251 13.12 9.25 16.93
N LYS A 252 13.96 8.68 16.04
CA LYS A 252 14.61 7.39 16.29
C LYS A 252 15.85 7.46 17.17
N ASN A 253 16.65 8.47 17.02
CA ASN A 253 17.91 8.58 17.76
C ASN A 253 17.72 9.23 19.15
N HIS A 254 16.53 9.76 19.44
CA HIS A 254 16.19 10.32 20.75
C HIS A 254 17.23 11.30 21.31
N PRO A 255 17.63 12.36 20.57
CA PRO A 255 18.67 13.30 21.02
C PRO A 255 18.27 14.13 22.23
N PHE A 256 16.98 14.22 22.55
CA PHE A 256 16.44 14.99 23.68
C PHE A 256 15.95 14.10 24.81
N SER A 257 15.98 14.64 26.03
CA SER A 257 15.50 13.96 27.22
C SER A 257 14.00 13.69 27.19
N ASP A 258 13.21 14.64 26.64
CA ASP A 258 11.79 14.54 26.39
C ASP A 258 11.41 15.29 25.11
N GLY A 259 10.26 14.92 24.52
CA GLY A 259 9.65 15.64 23.39
C GLY A 259 10.14 15.23 22.01
N ASN A 260 10.96 14.18 21.82
CA ASN A 260 11.56 13.82 20.54
C ASN A 260 10.56 13.72 19.38
N LYS A 261 9.36 13.17 19.59
CA LYS A 261 8.32 13.08 18.56
C LYS A 261 7.78 14.46 18.18
N ARG A 262 7.50 15.31 19.17
CA ARG A 262 6.98 16.67 18.94
C ARG A 262 8.03 17.57 18.31
N ILE A 263 9.29 17.48 18.76
CA ILE A 263 10.41 18.23 18.19
C ILE A 263 10.69 17.78 16.76
N GLY A 264 10.71 16.46 16.49
CA GLY A 264 10.89 15.95 15.15
C GLY A 264 9.78 16.43 14.19
N ALA A 265 8.53 16.38 14.61
CA ALA A 265 7.39 16.90 13.84
C ALA A 265 7.47 18.42 13.63
N PHE A 266 7.86 19.19 14.66
CA PHE A 266 8.06 20.63 14.57
C PHE A 266 9.15 21.00 13.58
N LEU A 267 10.33 20.40 13.68
CA LEU A 267 11.45 20.66 12.79
C LEU A 267 11.14 20.27 11.34
N PHE A 268 10.42 19.18 11.14
CA PHE A 268 9.95 18.75 9.82
C PHE A 268 9.05 19.82 9.16
N VAL A 269 8.01 20.27 9.86
CA VAL A 269 7.11 21.32 9.36
C VAL A 269 7.85 22.63 9.14
N TRP A 270 8.68 23.04 10.09
CA TRP A 270 9.47 24.26 10.02
C TRP A 270 10.43 24.26 8.82
N PHE A 271 11.14 23.14 8.58
CA PHE A 271 12.02 22.98 7.42
C PHE A 271 11.26 23.08 6.10
N LEU A 272 10.08 22.43 6.00
CA LEU A 272 9.22 22.53 4.82
C LEU A 272 8.74 23.97 4.59
N GLU A 273 8.34 24.67 5.64
CA GLU A 273 7.87 26.06 5.56
C GLU A 273 9.00 27.01 5.10
N LYS A 274 10.20 26.88 5.67
CA LYS A 274 11.37 27.68 5.29
C LYS A 274 11.80 27.46 3.82
N ASN A 275 11.55 26.27 3.28
CA ASN A 275 11.78 25.96 1.87
C ASN A 275 10.55 26.24 0.97
N SER A 276 9.50 26.91 1.48
CA SER A 276 8.25 27.18 0.75
C SER A 276 7.62 25.91 0.18
N HIS A 277 7.78 24.77 0.88
CA HIS A 277 7.37 23.45 0.44
C HIS A 277 6.23 22.84 1.28
N LEU A 278 5.74 23.55 2.30
CA LEU A 278 4.67 23.08 3.19
C LEU A 278 3.29 23.11 2.53
N LEU A 279 3.06 24.05 1.61
CA LEU A 279 1.77 24.28 0.98
C LEU A 279 1.73 23.69 -0.42
N LYS A 280 0.54 23.24 -0.84
CA LYS A 280 0.19 22.93 -2.22
C LYS A 280 0.00 24.23 -3.03
N HIS A 281 -0.08 24.11 -4.34
CA HIS A 281 -0.36 25.26 -5.23
C HIS A 281 -1.71 25.97 -4.93
N ASN A 282 -2.69 25.26 -4.35
CA ASN A 282 -3.97 25.81 -3.95
C ASN A 282 -3.98 26.45 -2.56
N GLY A 283 -2.82 26.52 -1.87
CA GLY A 283 -2.67 27.08 -0.52
C GLY A 283 -3.00 26.13 0.63
N GLU A 284 -3.44 24.89 0.34
CA GLU A 284 -3.66 23.88 1.38
C GLU A 284 -2.34 23.30 1.89
N ARG A 285 -2.29 22.90 3.17
CA ARG A 285 -1.14 22.17 3.71
C ARG A 285 -1.04 20.78 3.07
N LYS A 286 0.17 20.38 2.68
CA LYS A 286 0.45 19.04 2.15
C LYS A 286 0.21 17.94 3.17
N ILE A 287 0.44 18.25 4.44
CA ILE A 287 0.19 17.34 5.57
C ILE A 287 -0.63 18.09 6.63
N ASN A 288 -1.74 17.51 7.08
CA ASN A 288 -2.56 18.05 8.15
C ASN A 288 -2.09 17.53 9.53
N ASP A 289 -2.59 18.12 10.60
CA ASP A 289 -2.15 17.84 11.98
C ASP A 289 -2.35 16.36 12.36
N ASN A 290 -3.46 15.74 11.95
CA ASN A 290 -3.74 14.32 12.23
C ASN A 290 -2.77 13.40 11.48
N ALA A 291 -2.49 13.69 10.21
CA ALA A 291 -1.54 12.92 9.41
C ALA A 291 -0.12 13.06 9.94
N LEU A 292 0.28 14.27 10.38
CA LEU A 292 1.58 14.52 11.00
C LEU A 292 1.73 13.73 12.31
N THR A 293 0.68 13.73 13.16
CA THR A 293 0.67 12.98 14.42
C THR A 293 0.78 11.47 14.16
N ALA A 294 -0.04 10.94 13.24
CA ALA A 294 0.01 9.52 12.87
C ALA A 294 1.37 9.12 12.32
N LEU A 295 1.97 9.97 11.48
CA LEU A 295 3.29 9.75 10.89
C LEU A 295 4.38 9.71 11.97
N ALA A 296 4.40 10.66 12.91
CA ALA A 296 5.37 10.68 14.00
C ALA A 296 5.26 9.43 14.91
N LEU A 297 4.04 8.94 15.15
CA LEU A 297 3.81 7.71 15.90
C LEU A 297 4.26 6.48 15.12
N LEU A 298 3.96 6.41 13.83
CA LEU A 298 4.37 5.32 12.95
C LEU A 298 5.91 5.23 12.87
N VAL A 299 6.59 6.34 12.64
CA VAL A 299 8.06 6.40 12.67
C VAL A 299 8.61 5.93 14.02
N ALA A 300 8.02 6.37 15.13
CA ALA A 300 8.48 5.94 16.46
C ALA A 300 8.38 4.43 16.68
N GLN A 301 7.34 3.79 16.15
CA GLN A 301 7.07 2.36 16.30
C GLN A 301 7.73 1.48 15.24
N SER A 302 8.16 2.04 14.09
CA SER A 302 8.78 1.26 13.00
C SER A 302 10.08 0.58 13.44
N ASN A 303 10.44 -0.53 12.80
CA ASN A 303 11.74 -1.16 13.01
C ASN A 303 12.85 -0.35 12.32
N PRO A 304 14.10 -0.36 12.82
CA PRO A 304 15.23 0.29 12.16
C PRO A 304 15.46 -0.22 10.73
N GLU A 305 15.12 -1.48 10.45
CA GLU A 305 15.21 -2.11 9.12
C GLU A 305 14.24 -1.47 8.12
N ASP A 306 13.12 -0.91 8.58
CA ASP A 306 12.11 -0.25 7.76
C ASP A 306 12.44 1.22 7.46
N LYS A 307 13.65 1.70 7.79
CA LYS A 307 14.04 3.10 7.62
C LYS A 307 13.73 3.63 6.23
N GLU A 308 14.18 2.91 5.21
CA GLU A 308 14.02 3.35 3.82
C GLU A 308 12.54 3.43 3.42
N LEU A 309 11.72 2.47 3.87
CA LEU A 309 10.29 2.46 3.64
C LEU A 309 9.60 3.67 4.31
N MET A 310 10.00 4.00 5.56
CA MET A 310 9.48 5.17 6.27
C MET A 310 9.86 6.47 5.56
N ILE A 311 11.10 6.62 5.12
CA ILE A 311 11.54 7.79 4.37
C ILE A 311 10.73 7.95 3.09
N ARG A 312 10.56 6.88 2.31
CA ARG A 312 9.74 6.89 1.09
C ARG A 312 8.29 7.26 1.35
N LEU A 313 7.71 6.75 2.44
CA LEU A 313 6.33 7.10 2.84
C LEU A 313 6.22 8.60 3.15
N ILE A 314 7.15 9.15 3.95
CA ILE A 314 7.16 10.56 4.31
C ILE A 314 7.29 11.43 3.04
N CYS A 315 8.23 11.11 2.16
CA CYS A 315 8.41 11.82 0.88
C CYS A 315 7.12 11.81 0.05
N ASN A 316 6.47 10.65 -0.10
CA ASN A 316 5.23 10.54 -0.89
C ASN A 316 4.05 11.32 -0.29
N LEU A 317 4.00 11.49 1.03
CA LEU A 317 2.95 12.28 1.70
C LEU A 317 3.08 13.80 1.47
N ILE A 318 4.29 14.28 1.17
CA ILE A 318 4.58 15.71 0.96
C ILE A 318 4.94 16.04 -0.49
N LEU A 319 4.82 15.08 -1.41
CA LEU A 319 4.97 15.35 -2.83
C LEU A 319 3.97 16.42 -3.31
N ASN A 320 4.41 17.22 -4.28
CA ASN A 320 3.52 18.12 -4.99
C ASN A 320 2.56 17.29 -5.87
N THR A 321 1.33 17.17 -5.42
CA THR A 321 0.22 16.57 -6.20
C THR A 321 -0.74 17.64 -6.66
#